data_8ec8c6f1964377f09dae2c11d38c415a
#
_entry.id   8ec8c6f1964377f09dae2c11d38c415a
#
_cell.length_a   1.000
_cell.length_b   1.000
_cell.length_c   1.000
_cell.angle_alpha   90.00
_cell.angle_beta   90.00
_cell.angle_gamma   90.00
#
_symmetry.space_group_name_H-M   'P 1'
#
loop_
_entity.id
_entity.type
_entity.pdbx_description
1 polymer ?
#
loop_
_entity_poly.entity_id
_entity_poly.type
_entity_poly.pdbx_seq_one_letter_code
_entity_poly.pdbx_strand_id
1 'polypeptide(L)'
;TVRRQRQMCIRDRPGRARLAVMLSSSGKLKGDLTLLNWGDGTFWIMGSYYLRAWHMRWFNDQMQDGVSVRDLGDDICGFALIGPNSHFVLQKVAEGDVSKMRFMDCKRLDIGLIQSHVARMSVTGEMGFELNCKMGDHIALRRILLEAGVDQDIREVGFNAMLSTRIEKSFGIWSAEFTQDRTPGMTAMDRWIDWDKPDFIGKAAVVAERNGNGPEKIQVTLEIEDGDSDASGYEPIWSEAGDMVGFITSGAYGHTVKKSLAMALIEPALANEGT
;
A
#
# COMPACT_ATOMS: atom_id res chain seq x y z
N THR A 1 8.95 22.28 -11.09
CA THR A 1 9.71 21.24 -11.82
C THR A 1 9.52 19.94 -11.10
N VAL A 2 8.54 19.14 -11.51
CA VAL A 2 8.34 17.79 -10.98
C VAL A 2 9.55 16.97 -11.38
N ARG A 3 10.42 16.62 -10.44
CA ARG A 3 11.48 15.64 -10.67
C ARG A 3 10.80 14.32 -10.98
N ARG A 4 10.76 13.93 -12.25
CA ARG A 4 10.49 12.56 -12.67
C ARG A 4 11.46 11.68 -11.89
N GLN A 5 10.97 10.99 -10.88
CA GLN A 5 11.73 9.90 -10.25
C GLN A 5 11.82 8.81 -11.32
N ARG A 6 12.96 8.73 -12.00
CA ARG A 6 13.30 7.55 -12.79
C ARG A 6 13.18 6.36 -11.84
N GLN A 7 12.26 5.45 -12.13
CA GLN A 7 12.21 4.16 -11.45
C GLN A 7 13.48 3.38 -11.84
N MET A 8 14.54 3.62 -11.07
CA MET A 8 15.69 2.72 -11.14
C MET A 8 15.25 1.36 -10.63
N CYS A 9 15.69 0.31 -11.31
CA CYS A 9 15.39 -1.07 -10.95
C CYS A 9 15.64 -1.30 -9.45
N ILE A 10 14.69 -1.93 -8.75
CA ILE A 10 14.83 -2.27 -7.32
C ILE A 10 16.11 -3.08 -7.05
N ARG A 11 16.54 -3.90 -8.01
CA ARG A 11 17.75 -4.72 -7.95
C ARG A 11 18.99 -3.90 -7.68
N ASP A 12 19.08 -2.69 -8.23
CA ASP A 12 20.25 -1.84 -8.17
C ASP A 12 20.29 -0.94 -6.93
N ARG A 13 19.31 -1.10 -6.01
CA ARG A 13 19.20 -0.29 -4.79
C ARG A 13 18.98 -1.13 -3.54
N PRO A 14 20.04 -1.77 -3.01
CA PRO A 14 19.98 -2.42 -1.70
C PRO A 14 19.47 -1.48 -0.61
N GLY A 15 18.71 -2.02 0.32
CA GLY A 15 18.12 -1.25 1.42
C GLY A 15 16.93 -0.38 1.02
N ARG A 16 16.30 -0.65 -0.13
CA ARG A 16 15.13 0.11 -0.60
C ARG A 16 13.92 -0.79 -0.84
N ALA A 17 12.74 -0.22 -0.58
CA ALA A 17 11.46 -0.78 -0.99
C ALA A 17 10.91 -0.04 -2.22
N ARG A 18 9.99 -0.68 -2.95
CA ARG A 18 9.27 -0.11 -4.10
C ARG A 18 7.88 -0.69 -4.19
N LEU A 19 6.90 0.16 -4.49
CA LEU A 19 5.61 -0.31 -4.94
C LEU A 19 5.75 -0.88 -6.36
N ALA A 20 5.11 -2.00 -6.60
CA ALA A 20 5.11 -2.70 -7.87
C ALA A 20 3.69 -3.15 -8.20
N VAL A 21 3.17 -2.64 -9.30
CA VAL A 21 1.86 -3.03 -9.82
C VAL A 21 2.02 -4.32 -10.61
N MET A 22 1.32 -5.37 -10.21
CA MET A 22 1.27 -6.63 -10.94
C MET A 22 0.04 -6.68 -11.83
N LEU A 23 0.22 -6.99 -13.11
CA LEU A 23 -0.83 -6.93 -14.12
C LEU A 23 -1.10 -8.29 -14.77
N SER A 24 -2.32 -8.45 -15.25
CA SER A 24 -2.69 -9.48 -16.22
C SER A 24 -2.27 -9.06 -17.64
N SER A 25 -2.32 -10.00 -18.59
CA SER A 25 -2.10 -9.69 -20.00
C SER A 25 -3.11 -8.69 -20.58
N SER A 26 -4.32 -8.60 -19.98
CA SER A 26 -5.34 -7.59 -20.32
C SER A 26 -5.15 -6.24 -19.64
N GLY A 27 -4.03 -6.00 -18.95
CA GLY A 27 -3.73 -4.74 -18.29
C GLY A 27 -4.46 -4.49 -16.97
N LYS A 28 -5.17 -5.50 -16.46
CA LYS A 28 -5.90 -5.38 -15.18
C LYS A 28 -5.02 -5.77 -14.00
N LEU A 29 -5.32 -5.20 -12.84
CA LEU A 29 -4.58 -5.44 -11.61
C LEU A 29 -4.60 -6.92 -11.20
N LYS A 30 -3.44 -7.42 -10.80
CA LYS A 30 -3.27 -8.71 -10.14
C LYS A 30 -2.69 -8.57 -8.73
N GLY A 31 -2.14 -7.43 -8.40
CA GLY A 31 -1.63 -7.11 -7.07
C GLY A 31 -1.01 -5.73 -7.00
N ASP A 32 -1.06 -5.15 -5.83
CA ASP A 32 -0.41 -3.94 -5.38
C ASP A 32 0.73 -4.33 -4.44
N LEU A 33 1.82 -4.80 -5.01
CA LEU A 33 2.90 -5.42 -4.26
C LEU A 33 3.93 -4.38 -3.79
N THR A 34 4.56 -4.65 -2.67
CA THR A 34 5.77 -3.95 -2.24
C THR A 34 6.97 -4.90 -2.36
N LEU A 35 7.97 -4.48 -3.12
CA LEU A 35 9.24 -5.19 -3.24
C LEU A 35 10.27 -4.57 -2.31
N LEU A 36 10.95 -5.39 -1.51
CA LEU A 36 12.00 -4.96 -0.60
C LEU A 36 13.31 -5.66 -0.98
N ASN A 37 14.37 -4.88 -1.23
CA ASN A 37 15.70 -5.39 -1.55
C ASN A 37 16.59 -5.35 -0.29
N TRP A 38 16.93 -6.52 0.26
CA TRP A 38 17.72 -6.61 1.48
C TRP A 38 19.25 -6.52 1.24
N GLY A 39 19.70 -6.47 -0.01
CA GLY A 39 21.10 -6.25 -0.36
C GLY A 39 22.00 -7.49 -0.38
N ASP A 40 21.45 -8.65 -0.11
CA ASP A 40 22.14 -9.95 -0.09
C ASP A 40 21.71 -10.88 -1.25
N GLY A 41 21.13 -10.30 -2.29
CA GLY A 41 20.55 -11.05 -3.40
C GLY A 41 19.14 -11.57 -3.13
N THR A 42 18.59 -11.33 -1.93
CA THR A 42 17.20 -11.69 -1.60
C THR A 42 16.26 -10.49 -1.69
N PHE A 43 15.05 -10.77 -2.14
CA PHE A 43 13.97 -9.80 -2.23
C PHE A 43 12.76 -10.35 -1.50
N TRP A 44 12.07 -9.49 -0.77
CA TRP A 44 10.73 -9.83 -0.30
C TRP A 44 9.70 -9.18 -1.19
N ILE A 45 8.61 -9.90 -1.38
CA ILE A 45 7.41 -9.43 -2.06
C ILE A 45 6.31 -9.44 -1.01
N MET A 46 5.83 -8.27 -0.65
CA MET A 46 4.73 -8.11 0.29
C MET A 46 3.47 -7.73 -0.48
N GLY A 47 2.37 -8.35 -0.15
CA GLY A 47 1.07 -8.09 -0.76
C GLY A 47 -0.06 -8.49 0.18
N SER A 48 -1.30 -8.36 -0.28
CA SER A 48 -2.47 -8.73 0.51
C SER A 48 -2.46 -10.22 0.88
N TYR A 49 -2.65 -10.52 2.16
CA TYR A 49 -2.69 -11.89 2.67
C TYR A 49 -3.75 -12.76 1.97
N TYR A 50 -4.89 -12.17 1.63
CA TYR A 50 -5.97 -12.89 0.93
C TYR A 50 -5.55 -13.42 -0.44
N LEU A 51 -4.57 -12.81 -1.07
CA LEU A 51 -4.07 -13.19 -2.38
C LEU A 51 -2.84 -14.10 -2.33
N ARG A 52 -2.31 -14.43 -1.15
CA ARG A 52 -1.06 -15.17 -0.98
C ARG A 52 -0.98 -16.41 -1.86
N ALA A 53 -1.94 -17.31 -1.74
CA ALA A 53 -1.95 -18.56 -2.51
C ALA A 53 -2.10 -18.31 -4.02
N TRP A 54 -2.87 -17.30 -4.40
CA TRP A 54 -3.08 -16.92 -5.79
C TRP A 54 -1.82 -16.26 -6.40
N HIS A 55 -1.15 -15.37 -5.65
CA HIS A 55 0.13 -14.80 -6.06
C HIS A 55 1.22 -15.86 -6.18
N MET A 56 1.30 -16.82 -5.25
CA MET A 56 2.27 -17.91 -5.33
C MET A 56 2.09 -18.77 -6.56
N ARG A 57 0.85 -19.09 -6.97
CA ARG A 57 0.60 -19.78 -8.25
C ARG A 57 1.10 -18.97 -9.42
N TRP A 58 0.74 -17.67 -9.46
CA TRP A 58 1.21 -16.77 -10.52
C TRP A 58 2.72 -16.69 -10.61
N PHE A 59 3.41 -16.53 -9.48
CA PHE A 59 4.87 -16.47 -9.47
C PHE A 59 5.48 -17.78 -10.00
N ASN A 60 5.00 -18.93 -9.58
CA ASN A 60 5.48 -20.22 -10.06
C ASN A 60 5.25 -20.39 -11.58
N ASP A 61 4.10 -19.94 -12.10
CA ASP A 61 3.79 -20.01 -13.53
C ASP A 61 4.66 -19.08 -14.39
N GLN A 62 5.16 -17.99 -13.82
CA GLN A 62 5.99 -16.98 -14.51
C GLN A 62 7.48 -17.06 -14.15
N MET A 63 7.88 -18.07 -13.38
CA MET A 63 9.26 -18.23 -12.91
C MET A 63 10.20 -18.46 -14.07
N GLN A 64 11.35 -17.78 -14.01
CA GLN A 64 12.44 -17.99 -14.94
C GLN A 64 13.49 -18.92 -14.33
N ASP A 65 14.29 -19.58 -15.19
CA ASP A 65 15.37 -20.45 -14.74
C ASP A 65 16.36 -19.70 -13.85
N GLY A 66 16.75 -20.34 -12.76
CA GLY A 66 17.70 -19.77 -11.80
C GLY A 66 17.07 -18.83 -10.75
N VAL A 67 15.75 -18.61 -10.80
CA VAL A 67 14.99 -17.88 -9.77
C VAL A 67 14.17 -18.86 -8.96
N SER A 68 14.07 -18.63 -7.65
CA SER A 68 13.18 -19.38 -6.77
C SER A 68 12.33 -18.43 -5.93
N VAL A 69 11.10 -18.83 -5.65
CA VAL A 69 10.20 -18.10 -4.76
C VAL A 69 9.77 -19.02 -3.62
N ARG A 70 9.71 -18.47 -2.41
CA ARG A 70 9.25 -19.17 -1.21
C ARG A 70 8.21 -18.34 -0.48
N ASP A 71 7.14 -18.98 -0.07
CA ASP A 71 6.14 -18.39 0.81
C ASP A 71 6.72 -18.27 2.24
N LEU A 72 6.66 -17.08 2.82
CA LEU A 72 7.12 -16.78 4.17
C LEU A 72 5.98 -16.56 5.17
N GLY A 73 4.73 -16.69 4.73
CA GLY A 73 3.56 -16.30 5.54
C GLY A 73 3.39 -17.06 6.85
N ASP A 74 3.99 -18.24 6.98
CA ASP A 74 3.95 -19.03 8.21
C ASP A 74 5.24 -18.93 9.05
N ASP A 75 6.30 -18.34 8.47
CA ASP A 75 7.61 -18.18 9.13
C ASP A 75 7.77 -16.77 9.74
N ILE A 76 7.14 -15.78 9.12
CA ILE A 76 7.35 -14.35 9.41
C ILE A 76 6.02 -13.69 9.74
N CYS A 77 6.05 -12.87 10.76
CA CYS A 77 4.94 -11.99 11.12
C CYS A 77 5.48 -10.66 11.64
N GLY A 78 4.61 -9.67 11.87
CA GLY A 78 5.10 -8.37 12.30
C GLY A 78 4.03 -7.41 12.76
N PHE A 79 4.49 -6.19 13.01
CA PHE A 79 3.67 -5.06 13.42
C PHE A 79 3.92 -3.85 12.53
N ALA A 80 2.89 -3.03 12.38
CA ALA A 80 3.02 -1.67 11.90
C ALA A 80 3.07 -0.73 13.12
N LEU A 81 4.20 -0.06 13.32
CA LEU A 81 4.38 0.99 14.33
C LEU A 81 4.17 2.34 13.63
N ILE A 82 3.06 3.01 13.91
CA ILE A 82 2.59 4.15 13.13
C ILE A 82 2.32 5.35 14.06
N GLY A 83 2.53 6.53 13.54
CA GLY A 83 2.26 7.79 14.21
C GLY A 83 3.48 8.71 14.23
N PRO A 84 3.30 10.01 14.54
CA PRO A 84 4.37 11.00 14.47
C PRO A 84 5.55 10.68 15.40
N ASN A 85 5.31 9.97 16.50
CA ASN A 85 6.31 9.60 17.49
C ASN A 85 6.89 8.18 17.28
N SER A 86 6.47 7.45 16.24
CA SER A 86 6.91 6.08 15.99
C SER A 86 8.44 5.93 15.91
N HIS A 87 9.14 6.91 15.36
CA HIS A 87 10.60 6.89 15.28
C HIS A 87 11.27 7.04 16.66
N PHE A 88 10.68 7.80 17.60
CA PHE A 88 11.20 7.92 18.97
C PHE A 88 11.04 6.57 19.70
N VAL A 89 9.89 5.93 19.56
CA VAL A 89 9.65 4.61 20.15
C VAL A 89 10.65 3.59 19.61
N LEU A 90 10.77 3.51 18.29
CA LEU A 90 11.67 2.53 17.67
C LEU A 90 13.14 2.79 18.01
N GLN A 91 13.57 4.06 18.06
CA GLN A 91 14.96 4.42 18.39
C GLN A 91 15.40 3.96 19.78
N LYS A 92 14.49 3.84 20.76
CA LYS A 92 14.83 3.38 22.11
C LYS A 92 15.25 1.91 22.16
N VAL A 93 14.79 1.11 21.21
CA VAL A 93 14.93 -0.35 21.24
C VAL A 93 15.66 -0.92 20.04
N ALA A 94 15.83 -0.14 18.97
CA ALA A 94 16.54 -0.56 17.77
C ALA A 94 18.05 -0.38 17.93
N GLU A 95 18.82 -1.38 17.54
CA GLU A 95 20.27 -1.26 17.37
C GLU A 95 20.56 -0.48 16.09
N GLY A 96 21.05 0.75 16.25
CA GLY A 96 21.37 1.65 15.15
C GLY A 96 20.45 2.87 15.05
N ASP A 97 20.80 3.80 14.17
CA ASP A 97 20.07 5.05 13.98
C ASP A 97 18.92 4.89 12.98
N VAL A 98 17.70 4.86 13.50
CA VAL A 98 16.47 4.78 12.69
C VAL A 98 16.00 6.16 12.22
N SER A 99 16.47 7.26 12.84
CA SER A 99 16.10 8.62 12.46
C SER A 99 16.54 8.99 11.05
N LYS A 100 17.59 8.35 10.55
CA LYS A 100 18.13 8.53 9.19
C LYS A 100 17.43 7.69 8.13
N MET A 101 16.53 6.79 8.50
CA MET A 101 15.76 6.04 7.52
C MET A 101 14.80 6.96 6.77
N ARG A 102 14.92 6.99 5.46
CA ARG A 102 14.03 7.74 4.58
C ARG A 102 12.81 6.88 4.21
N PHE A 103 11.74 7.50 3.78
CA PHE A 103 10.59 6.79 3.23
C PHE A 103 11.03 5.76 2.19
N MET A 104 10.52 4.54 2.31
CA MET A 104 10.89 3.35 1.51
C MET A 104 12.32 2.85 1.72
N ASP A 105 13.00 3.22 2.80
CA ASP A 105 14.20 2.49 3.24
C ASP A 105 13.80 1.21 3.96
N CYS A 106 14.58 0.14 3.75
CA CYS A 106 14.43 -1.11 4.49
C CYS A 106 15.80 -1.60 4.99
N LYS A 107 15.83 -2.13 6.21
CA LYS A 107 17.05 -2.59 6.89
C LYS A 107 16.73 -3.79 7.77
N ARG A 108 17.75 -4.63 8.00
CA ARG A 108 17.75 -5.58 9.11
C ARG A 108 18.32 -4.87 10.33
N LEU A 109 17.60 -4.89 11.42
CA LEU A 109 17.97 -4.27 12.69
C LEU A 109 17.61 -5.23 13.82
N ASP A 110 18.40 -5.24 14.86
CA ASP A 110 18.02 -5.89 16.11
C ASP A 110 17.16 -4.92 16.92
N ILE A 111 15.98 -5.41 17.35
CA ILE A 111 15.06 -4.70 18.24
C ILE A 111 15.08 -5.41 19.58
N GLY A 112 15.80 -4.85 20.54
CA GLY A 112 16.25 -5.61 21.70
C GLY A 112 17.15 -6.77 21.23
N LEU A 113 16.75 -8.00 21.52
CA LEU A 113 17.45 -9.23 21.09
C LEU A 113 16.81 -9.88 19.85
N ILE A 114 15.86 -9.23 19.20
CA ILE A 114 15.07 -9.80 18.12
C ILE A 114 15.57 -9.25 16.78
N GLN A 115 16.12 -10.13 15.95
CA GLN A 115 16.47 -9.78 14.58
C GLN A 115 15.21 -9.50 13.76
N SER A 116 15.09 -8.26 13.31
CA SER A 116 13.90 -7.77 12.63
C SER A 116 14.21 -7.20 11.25
N HIS A 117 13.25 -7.35 10.35
CA HIS A 117 13.26 -6.71 9.05
C HIS A 117 12.39 -5.46 9.14
N VAL A 118 13.00 -4.29 9.04
CA VAL A 118 12.35 -3.00 9.27
C VAL A 118 12.26 -2.23 7.97
N ALA A 119 11.06 -1.81 7.59
CA ALA A 119 10.82 -0.94 6.44
C ALA A 119 10.13 0.36 6.88
N ARG A 120 10.66 1.51 6.47
CA ARG A 120 10.04 2.81 6.76
C ARG A 120 8.95 3.09 5.74
N MET A 121 7.75 2.65 6.05
CA MET A 121 6.55 2.83 5.26
C MET A 121 5.31 2.73 6.16
N SER A 122 4.17 3.19 5.67
CA SER A 122 2.91 3.13 6.39
C SER A 122 1.74 3.19 5.44
N VAL A 123 0.76 2.32 5.65
CA VAL A 123 -0.50 2.31 4.93
C VAL A 123 -1.41 3.49 5.30
N THR A 124 -1.19 4.13 6.43
CA THR A 124 -1.98 5.29 6.88
C THR A 124 -1.43 6.62 6.37
N GLY A 125 -0.24 6.62 5.73
CA GLY A 125 0.44 7.83 5.28
C GLY A 125 1.10 8.66 6.38
N GLU A 126 0.95 8.26 7.64
CA GLU A 126 1.69 8.84 8.75
C GLU A 126 3.14 8.31 8.81
N MET A 127 3.98 8.95 9.64
CA MET A 127 5.29 8.36 9.97
C MET A 127 5.08 6.94 10.48
N GLY A 128 5.81 5.99 9.94
CA GLY A 128 5.64 4.61 10.38
C GLY A 128 6.71 3.66 9.89
N PHE A 129 6.73 2.50 10.53
CA PHE A 129 7.63 1.40 10.23
C PHE A 129 6.85 0.09 10.23
N GLU A 130 7.11 -0.74 9.27
CA GLU A 130 6.71 -2.15 9.28
C GLU A 130 7.88 -2.97 9.81
N LEU A 131 7.61 -3.71 10.89
CA LEU A 131 8.59 -4.48 11.64
C LEU A 131 8.22 -5.95 11.52
N ASN A 132 9.06 -6.74 10.87
CA ASN A 132 8.81 -8.15 10.65
C ASN A 132 9.89 -8.99 11.33
N CYS A 133 9.48 -10.03 12.05
CA CYS A 133 10.35 -10.97 12.77
C CYS A 133 9.92 -12.41 12.53
N LYS A 134 10.68 -13.36 13.03
CA LYS A 134 10.25 -14.76 13.04
C LYS A 134 8.99 -14.91 13.88
N MET A 135 8.10 -15.82 13.49
CA MET A 135 6.82 -16.08 14.17
C MET A 135 7.01 -16.31 15.68
N GLY A 136 8.06 -17.05 16.09
CA GLY A 136 8.34 -17.32 17.52
C GLY A 136 8.69 -16.08 18.35
N ASP A 137 9.13 -15.00 17.73
CA ASP A 137 9.56 -13.77 18.41
C ASP A 137 8.45 -12.70 18.46
N HIS A 138 7.30 -12.95 17.87
CA HIS A 138 6.22 -11.97 17.67
C HIS A 138 5.70 -11.39 19.01
N ILE A 139 5.42 -12.24 19.98
CA ILE A 139 4.93 -11.80 21.30
C ILE A 139 5.97 -10.96 22.05
N ALA A 140 7.25 -11.35 21.95
CA ALA A 140 8.34 -10.61 22.56
C ALA A 140 8.52 -9.24 21.89
N LEU A 141 8.49 -9.17 20.55
CA LEU A 141 8.55 -7.90 19.80
C LEU A 141 7.41 -6.96 20.21
N ARG A 142 6.17 -7.47 20.29
CA ARG A 142 5.02 -6.69 20.75
C ARG A 142 5.27 -6.08 22.12
N ARG A 143 5.75 -6.87 23.08
CA ARG A 143 6.03 -6.40 24.44
C ARG A 143 7.08 -5.31 24.45
N ILE A 144 8.20 -5.51 23.75
CA ILE A 144 9.29 -4.53 23.64
C ILE A 144 8.77 -3.18 23.09
N LEU A 145 7.95 -3.21 22.05
CA LEU A 145 7.41 -1.98 21.45
C LEU A 145 6.44 -1.25 22.40
N LEU A 146 5.54 -1.99 23.07
CA LEU A 146 4.59 -1.40 24.00
C LEU A 146 5.31 -0.78 25.20
N GLU A 147 6.29 -1.47 25.78
CA GLU A 147 7.09 -0.95 26.89
C GLU A 147 7.89 0.31 26.48
N ALA A 148 8.51 0.30 25.32
CA ALA A 148 9.27 1.44 24.80
C ALA A 148 8.40 2.67 24.52
N GLY A 149 7.13 2.45 24.20
CA GLY A 149 6.20 3.51 23.79
C GLY A 149 5.33 4.07 24.93
N VAL A 150 5.47 3.62 26.17
CA VAL A 150 4.62 4.05 27.30
C VAL A 150 4.59 5.57 27.47
N ASP A 151 5.73 6.25 27.40
CA ASP A 151 5.85 7.70 27.49
C ASP A 151 5.40 8.46 26.24
N GLN A 152 5.12 7.75 25.16
CA GLN A 152 4.60 8.27 23.90
C GLN A 152 3.12 7.93 23.70
N ASP A 153 2.44 7.45 24.74
CA ASP A 153 1.03 7.04 24.71
C ASP A 153 0.74 6.01 23.60
N ILE A 154 1.64 5.04 23.41
CA ILE A 154 1.46 3.98 22.42
C ILE A 154 0.20 3.18 22.74
N ARG A 155 -0.57 2.88 21.70
CA ARG A 155 -1.79 2.07 21.82
C ARG A 155 -1.87 1.07 20.68
N GLU A 156 -2.44 -0.08 20.98
CA GLU A 156 -2.84 -1.02 19.94
C GLU A 156 -4.13 -0.51 19.29
N VAL A 157 -4.15 -0.56 17.96
CA VAL A 157 -5.30 -0.13 17.16
C VAL A 157 -5.81 -1.28 16.30
N GLY A 158 -7.11 -1.31 16.08
CA GLY A 158 -7.76 -2.32 15.25
C GLY A 158 -7.72 -1.95 13.75
N PHE A 159 -8.13 -2.91 12.94
CA PHE A 159 -8.18 -2.77 11.49
C PHE A 159 -9.06 -1.61 11.02
N ASN A 160 -10.20 -1.37 11.68
CA ASN A 160 -11.10 -0.27 11.33
C ASN A 160 -10.46 1.12 11.52
N ALA A 161 -9.62 1.30 12.55
CA ALA A 161 -8.89 2.54 12.74
C ALA A 161 -7.88 2.78 11.59
N MET A 162 -7.21 1.71 11.13
CA MET A 162 -6.34 1.77 9.97
C MET A 162 -7.14 2.12 8.70
N LEU A 163 -8.32 1.53 8.49
CA LEU A 163 -9.18 1.84 7.35
C LEU A 163 -9.62 3.30 7.33
N SER A 164 -9.96 3.87 8.48
CA SER A 164 -10.30 5.28 8.61
C SER A 164 -9.11 6.19 8.25
N THR A 165 -7.94 5.94 8.82
CA THR A 165 -6.76 6.80 8.61
C THR A 165 -6.22 6.75 7.18
N ARG A 166 -6.30 5.62 6.48
CA ARG A 166 -5.82 5.50 5.09
C ARG A 166 -6.67 6.31 4.09
N ILE A 167 -7.98 6.48 4.35
CA ILE A 167 -8.89 7.24 3.48
C ILE A 167 -8.50 8.71 3.45
N GLU A 168 -8.10 9.29 4.58
CA GLU A 168 -7.61 10.67 4.64
C GLU A 168 -6.39 10.94 3.72
N LYS A 169 -5.71 9.89 3.26
CA LYS A 169 -4.57 9.96 2.33
C LYS A 169 -4.92 9.45 0.94
N SER A 170 -6.18 9.11 0.69
CA SER A 170 -6.62 8.51 -0.57
C SER A 170 -5.87 7.22 -0.91
N PHE A 171 -5.49 6.45 0.11
CA PHE A 171 -4.76 5.20 -0.10
C PHE A 171 -5.76 4.04 -0.29
N GLY A 172 -5.74 3.48 -1.49
CA GLY A 172 -6.51 2.30 -1.82
C GLY A 172 -5.96 1.04 -1.18
N ILE A 173 -6.84 0.06 -0.98
CA ILE A 173 -6.48 -1.28 -0.54
C ILE A 173 -7.08 -2.33 -1.45
N TRP A 174 -6.50 -3.54 -1.42
CA TRP A 174 -7.06 -4.67 -2.15
C TRP A 174 -8.44 -5.04 -1.60
N SER A 175 -9.32 -5.48 -2.48
CA SER A 175 -10.74 -5.80 -2.26
C SER A 175 -11.69 -4.62 -2.06
N ALA A 176 -11.20 -3.40 -2.02
CA ALA A 176 -12.01 -2.19 -2.04
C ALA A 176 -11.72 -1.38 -3.32
N GLU A 177 -10.63 -0.61 -3.33
CA GLU A 177 -10.21 0.18 -4.49
C GLU A 177 -9.48 -0.66 -5.53
N PHE A 178 -8.70 -1.67 -5.10
CA PHE A 178 -7.91 -2.54 -5.97
C PHE A 178 -8.59 -3.90 -6.11
N THR A 179 -8.98 -4.23 -7.32
CA THR A 179 -9.62 -5.50 -7.67
C THR A 179 -9.16 -5.96 -9.06
N GLN A 180 -9.44 -7.22 -9.42
CA GLN A 180 -8.97 -7.82 -10.67
C GLN A 180 -9.66 -7.30 -11.94
N ASP A 181 -10.72 -6.56 -11.81
CA ASP A 181 -11.47 -5.94 -12.90
C ASP A 181 -11.03 -4.51 -13.22
N ARG A 182 -10.12 -3.95 -12.41
CA ARG A 182 -9.65 -2.56 -12.53
C ARG A 182 -8.29 -2.46 -13.18
N THR A 183 -8.07 -1.33 -13.85
CA THR A 183 -6.78 -1.00 -14.45
C THR A 183 -5.98 -0.07 -13.54
N PRO A 184 -4.67 0.05 -13.73
CA PRO A 184 -3.86 1.05 -13.02
C PRO A 184 -4.34 2.48 -13.24
N GLY A 185 -4.85 2.80 -14.46
CA GLY A 185 -5.41 4.11 -14.77
C GLY A 185 -6.64 4.43 -13.94
N MET A 186 -7.53 3.45 -13.73
CA MET A 186 -8.71 3.61 -12.89
C MET A 186 -8.37 3.92 -11.42
N THR A 187 -7.25 3.41 -10.92
CA THR A 187 -6.91 3.39 -9.47
C THR A 187 -5.73 4.31 -9.11
N ALA A 188 -5.32 5.18 -10.04
CA ALA A 188 -4.15 6.04 -9.90
C ALA A 188 -2.84 5.27 -9.59
N MET A 189 -2.78 3.97 -9.93
CA MET A 189 -1.59 3.13 -9.80
C MET A 189 -0.67 3.22 -11.02
N ASP A 190 -1.10 3.83 -12.10
CA ASP A 190 -0.33 4.07 -13.32
C ASP A 190 0.93 4.91 -13.09
N ARG A 191 0.94 5.78 -12.08
CA ARG A 191 2.11 6.55 -11.61
C ARG A 191 3.28 5.66 -11.13
N TRP A 192 3.00 4.38 -10.82
CA TRP A 192 4.00 3.41 -10.39
C TRP A 192 4.52 2.53 -11.52
N ILE A 193 3.99 2.69 -12.73
CA ILE A 193 4.43 1.98 -13.93
C ILE A 193 5.64 2.70 -14.52
N ASP A 194 6.70 1.94 -14.80
CA ASP A 194 7.83 2.40 -15.59
C ASP A 194 7.50 2.24 -17.07
N TRP A 195 7.02 3.31 -17.68
CA TRP A 195 6.58 3.34 -19.07
C TRP A 195 7.73 3.17 -20.08
N ASP A 196 8.97 3.48 -19.67
CA ASP A 196 10.16 3.35 -20.51
C ASP A 196 10.71 1.91 -20.51
N LYS A 197 10.21 1.03 -19.61
CA LYS A 197 10.59 -0.37 -19.58
C LYS A 197 10.24 -1.06 -20.89
N PRO A 198 11.18 -1.80 -21.54
CA PRO A 198 10.97 -2.38 -22.87
C PRO A 198 9.72 -3.24 -22.97
N ASP A 199 9.49 -4.10 -21.98
CA ASP A 199 8.32 -4.97 -21.92
C ASP A 199 7.97 -5.38 -20.48
N PHE A 200 6.68 -5.65 -20.24
CA PHE A 200 6.14 -6.26 -19.03
C PHE A 200 4.75 -6.84 -19.33
N ILE A 201 4.29 -7.78 -18.52
CA ILE A 201 2.98 -8.38 -18.69
C ILE A 201 1.89 -7.30 -18.60
N GLY A 202 1.05 -7.22 -19.64
CA GLY A 202 -0.03 -6.24 -19.73
C GLY A 202 0.35 -4.88 -20.34
N LYS A 203 1.63 -4.66 -20.73
CA LYS A 203 2.08 -3.37 -21.27
C LYS A 203 1.22 -2.90 -22.43
N ALA A 204 0.97 -3.74 -23.43
CA ALA A 204 0.21 -3.36 -24.60
C ALA A 204 -1.21 -2.84 -24.24
N ALA A 205 -1.88 -3.49 -23.30
CA ALA A 205 -3.22 -3.11 -22.88
C ALA A 205 -3.24 -1.77 -22.12
N VAL A 206 -2.34 -1.55 -21.16
CA VAL A 206 -2.31 -0.28 -20.39
C VAL A 206 -1.81 0.88 -21.26
N VAL A 207 -0.94 0.65 -22.24
CA VAL A 207 -0.54 1.66 -23.22
C VAL A 207 -1.69 2.02 -24.12
N ALA A 208 -2.49 1.03 -24.59
CA ALA A 208 -3.69 1.28 -25.39
C ALA A 208 -4.74 2.10 -24.62
N GLU A 209 -5.01 1.79 -23.35
CA GLU A 209 -5.89 2.59 -22.50
C GLU A 209 -5.38 4.03 -22.38
N ARG A 210 -4.10 4.22 -22.03
CA ARG A 210 -3.50 5.53 -21.81
C ARG A 210 -3.50 6.41 -23.07
N ASN A 211 -3.25 5.83 -24.25
CA ASN A 211 -3.19 6.56 -25.52
C ASN A 211 -4.56 6.70 -26.20
N GLY A 212 -5.56 5.98 -25.73
CA GLY A 212 -6.94 6.03 -26.21
C GLY A 212 -7.78 7.02 -25.42
N ASN A 213 -8.96 6.58 -25.03
CA ASN A 213 -9.93 7.42 -24.27
C ASN A 213 -9.62 7.53 -22.76
N GLY A 214 -8.54 6.87 -22.30
CA GLY A 214 -8.26 6.73 -20.87
C GLY A 214 -9.14 5.69 -20.17
N PRO A 215 -9.08 5.60 -18.85
CA PRO A 215 -9.90 4.67 -18.06
C PRO A 215 -11.38 5.08 -18.07
N GLU A 216 -12.27 4.09 -18.03
CA GLU A 216 -13.73 4.30 -17.99
C GLU A 216 -14.19 5.04 -16.73
N LYS A 217 -13.56 4.75 -15.61
CA LYS A 217 -13.77 5.41 -14.31
C LYS A 217 -12.44 5.70 -13.66
N ILE A 218 -12.40 6.70 -12.79
CA ILE A 218 -11.19 7.01 -12.00
C ILE A 218 -11.50 7.11 -10.53
N GLN A 219 -10.51 6.74 -9.73
CA GLN A 219 -10.57 6.81 -8.29
C GLN A 219 -10.44 8.26 -7.80
N VAL A 220 -11.39 8.66 -6.96
CA VAL A 220 -11.41 9.95 -6.27
C VAL A 220 -11.65 9.75 -4.78
N THR A 221 -11.39 10.78 -3.98
CA THR A 221 -11.84 10.89 -2.60
C THR A 221 -12.87 11.99 -2.53
N LEU A 222 -14.03 11.67 -1.95
CA LEU A 222 -15.16 12.56 -1.78
C LEU A 222 -15.27 12.98 -0.32
N GLU A 223 -15.67 14.19 -0.08
CA GLU A 223 -16.22 14.67 1.18
C GLU A 223 -17.73 14.47 1.14
N ILE A 224 -18.28 13.82 2.16
CA ILE A 224 -19.73 13.60 2.28
C ILE A 224 -20.27 14.69 3.18
N GLU A 225 -21.12 15.53 2.60
CA GLU A 225 -21.89 16.52 3.33
C GLU A 225 -23.24 15.88 3.76
N ASP A 226 -23.71 16.22 4.94
CA ASP A 226 -25.00 15.80 5.49
C ASP A 226 -25.21 14.27 5.62
N GLY A 227 -24.83 13.73 6.75
CA GLY A 227 -25.17 12.35 7.08
C GLY A 227 -24.96 12.04 8.54
N ASP A 228 -25.93 11.38 9.13
CA ASP A 228 -25.79 10.77 10.47
C ASP A 228 -24.94 9.51 10.42
N SER A 229 -24.43 9.13 9.24
CA SER A 229 -23.63 7.93 9.02
C SER A 229 -22.61 8.11 7.91
N ASP A 230 -21.44 7.44 8.06
CA ASP A 230 -20.44 7.37 7.01
C ASP A 230 -20.85 6.37 5.92
N ALA A 231 -20.37 6.59 4.69
CA ALA A 231 -20.51 5.61 3.63
C ALA A 231 -19.72 4.33 3.97
N SER A 232 -20.19 3.20 3.49
CA SER A 232 -19.60 1.88 3.79
C SER A 232 -18.85 1.27 2.59
N GLY A 233 -19.36 1.53 1.38
CA GLY A 233 -18.93 0.97 0.11
C GLY A 233 -20.10 0.37 -0.68
N TYR A 234 -19.96 0.44 -2.01
CA TYR A 234 -20.95 0.01 -3.00
C TYR A 234 -22.20 0.89 -3.14
N GLU A 235 -22.31 2.01 -2.39
CA GLU A 235 -23.38 2.99 -2.61
C GLU A 235 -23.20 3.62 -4.00
N PRO A 236 -24.29 3.72 -4.81
CA PRO A 236 -24.26 4.39 -6.10
C PRO A 236 -24.14 5.92 -5.94
N ILE A 237 -23.43 6.55 -6.86
CA ILE A 237 -23.33 8.00 -6.96
C ILE A 237 -24.16 8.45 -8.14
N TRP A 238 -25.04 9.40 -7.88
CA TRP A 238 -25.98 9.94 -8.87
C TRP A 238 -25.62 11.38 -9.20
N SER A 239 -25.76 11.76 -10.47
CA SER A 239 -25.73 13.16 -10.89
C SER A 239 -27.01 13.87 -10.48
N GLU A 240 -27.01 15.19 -10.52
CA GLU A 240 -28.26 15.99 -10.34
C GLU A 240 -29.34 15.64 -11.38
N ALA A 241 -28.96 15.17 -12.55
CA ALA A 241 -29.89 14.73 -13.59
C ALA A 241 -30.48 13.33 -13.33
N GLY A 242 -30.01 12.60 -12.31
CA GLY A 242 -30.47 11.27 -11.96
C GLY A 242 -29.76 10.14 -12.69
N ASP A 243 -28.61 10.40 -13.31
CA ASP A 243 -27.78 9.38 -13.95
C ASP A 243 -26.79 8.79 -12.94
N MET A 244 -26.59 7.46 -12.95
CA MET A 244 -25.58 6.81 -12.12
C MET A 244 -24.19 7.03 -12.70
N VAL A 245 -23.40 7.90 -12.06
CA VAL A 245 -22.06 8.33 -12.53
C VAL A 245 -20.89 7.59 -11.87
N GLY A 246 -21.16 6.79 -10.84
CA GLY A 246 -20.12 6.05 -10.13
C GLY A 246 -20.66 5.28 -8.93
N PHE A 247 -19.75 4.82 -8.11
CA PHE A 247 -20.07 4.13 -6.86
C PHE A 247 -18.94 4.29 -5.84
N ILE A 248 -19.29 4.24 -4.57
CA ILE A 248 -18.36 4.28 -3.45
C ILE A 248 -17.64 2.93 -3.32
N THR A 249 -16.36 2.96 -3.07
CA THR A 249 -15.54 1.75 -2.84
C THR A 249 -15.29 1.51 -1.35
N SER A 250 -15.14 2.57 -0.58
CA SER A 250 -15.01 2.53 0.88
C SER A 250 -15.28 3.90 1.47
N GLY A 251 -15.69 3.93 2.73
CA GLY A 251 -15.95 5.18 3.44
C GLY A 251 -15.57 5.05 4.91
N ALA A 252 -15.31 6.18 5.54
CA ALA A 252 -15.09 6.31 6.98
C ALA A 252 -15.04 7.78 7.40
N TYR A 253 -15.21 8.02 8.69
CA TYR A 253 -14.96 9.33 9.26
C TYR A 253 -13.45 9.61 9.35
N GLY A 254 -13.01 10.73 8.78
CA GLY A 254 -11.64 11.23 8.86
C GLY A 254 -11.45 12.01 10.14
N HIS A 255 -10.87 11.38 11.17
CA HIS A 255 -10.72 11.97 12.50
C HIS A 255 -9.77 13.16 12.54
N THR A 256 -8.79 13.24 11.65
CA THR A 256 -7.87 14.37 11.55
C THR A 256 -8.54 15.54 10.84
N VAL A 257 -9.17 15.29 9.71
CA VAL A 257 -9.85 16.32 8.90
C VAL A 257 -11.25 16.66 9.43
N LYS A 258 -11.80 15.83 10.32
CA LYS A 258 -13.14 15.98 10.96
C LYS A 258 -14.29 16.02 9.96
N LYS A 259 -14.23 15.14 8.97
CA LYS A 259 -15.19 15.03 7.88
C LYS A 259 -15.50 13.58 7.57
N SER A 260 -16.71 13.30 7.12
CA SER A 260 -17.01 12.01 6.51
C SER A 260 -16.41 11.96 5.12
N LEU A 261 -15.63 10.91 4.84
CA LEU A 261 -14.90 10.72 3.61
C LEU A 261 -15.28 9.41 2.93
N ALA A 262 -15.30 9.42 1.61
CA ALA A 262 -15.45 8.21 0.83
C ALA A 262 -14.47 8.16 -0.34
N MET A 263 -13.93 6.99 -0.61
CA MET A 263 -13.24 6.72 -1.88
C MET A 263 -14.26 6.16 -2.87
N ALA A 264 -14.16 6.58 -4.11
CA ALA A 264 -15.13 6.23 -5.14
C ALA A 264 -14.46 6.03 -6.50
N LEU A 265 -15.16 5.33 -7.38
CA LEU A 265 -14.89 5.29 -8.81
C LEU A 265 -15.99 6.04 -9.53
N ILE A 266 -15.62 7.13 -10.21
CA ILE A 266 -16.56 7.98 -10.95
C ILE A 266 -16.11 8.20 -12.40
N GLU A 267 -17.01 8.71 -13.22
CA GLU A 267 -16.70 9.12 -14.59
C GLU A 267 -15.62 10.20 -14.61
N PRO A 268 -14.59 10.07 -15.47
CA PRO A 268 -13.47 11.02 -15.50
C PRO A 268 -13.88 12.49 -15.72
N ALA A 269 -14.97 12.71 -16.44
CA ALA A 269 -15.49 14.06 -16.71
C ALA A 269 -15.97 14.80 -15.44
N LEU A 270 -16.31 14.05 -14.40
CA LEU A 270 -16.81 14.58 -13.11
C LEU A 270 -15.72 14.60 -12.03
N ALA A 271 -14.54 14.13 -12.32
CA ALA A 271 -13.46 13.99 -11.34
C ALA A 271 -12.61 15.27 -11.23
N ASN A 272 -13.22 16.42 -11.15
CA ASN A 272 -12.54 17.68 -10.93
C ASN A 272 -12.60 18.07 -9.45
N GLU A 273 -11.50 18.64 -8.95
CA GLU A 273 -11.44 19.12 -7.57
C GLU A 273 -12.51 20.20 -7.33
N GLY A 274 -13.33 20.02 -6.29
CA GLY A 274 -14.38 20.94 -5.91
C GLY A 274 -15.69 20.81 -6.73
N THR A 275 -15.86 19.67 -7.42
CA THR A 275 -17.13 19.37 -8.12
C THR A 275 -18.15 18.82 -7.16
#